data_238f6f37db6981f91ce4d067c8bc6b8c
#
_entry.id   238f6f37db6981f91ce4d067c8bc6b8c
#
_cell.length_a   1.000
_cell.length_b   1.000
_cell.length_c   1.000
_cell.angle_alpha   90.00
_cell.angle_beta   90.00
_cell.angle_gamma   90.00
#
_symmetry.space_group_name_H-M   'P 1'
#
loop_
_entity.id
_entity.type
_entity.pdbx_description
1 polymer ?
#
loop_
_entity_poly.entity_id
_entity_poly.type
_entity_poly.pdbx_seq_one_letter_code
_entity_poly.pdbx_strand_id
1 'polypeptide(L)'
;MARLGVNIDHVATLRQARGGNDPDPLAAAILTELAGADGLVVHLREDRRHIQDRDLQLLREIIRTKLDLEMAADDAMAKIALTVKPDLVTLVPEKRQELTTEGGLDVAGQRDRIQQIIALLHGGGIPVSVFV
;
A
#
# COMPACT_ATOMS: atom_id res chain seq x y z
N MET A 1 -21.07 1.26 11.17
CA MET A 1 -20.18 2.35 11.56
C MET A 1 -19.03 2.40 10.57
N ALA A 2 -18.68 3.58 10.06
CA ALA A 2 -17.54 3.73 9.16
C ALA A 2 -16.23 3.42 9.90
N ARG A 3 -15.23 2.91 9.18
CA ARG A 3 -13.87 2.66 9.69
C ARG A 3 -12.91 3.66 9.07
N LEU A 4 -11.89 4.05 9.83
CA LEU A 4 -10.87 4.98 9.40
C LEU A 4 -9.57 4.24 9.06
N GLY A 5 -9.21 4.22 7.77
CA GLY A 5 -7.87 3.89 7.30
C GLY A 5 -7.05 5.17 7.11
N VAL A 6 -5.83 5.20 7.60
CA VAL A 6 -4.96 6.37 7.51
C VAL A 6 -3.76 6.06 6.62
N ASN A 7 -3.61 6.83 5.53
CA ASN A 7 -2.44 6.74 4.67
C ASN A 7 -1.27 7.51 5.29
N ILE A 8 -0.11 6.87 5.37
CA ILE A 8 1.12 7.44 5.96
C ILE A 8 2.27 7.60 4.95
N ASP A 9 2.00 7.46 3.66
CA ASP A 9 3.03 7.51 2.59
C ASP A 9 3.86 8.78 2.64
N HIS A 10 3.25 9.93 2.90
CA HIS A 10 3.95 11.20 2.82
C HIS A 10 4.88 11.48 4.01
N VAL A 11 4.79 10.72 5.09
CA VAL A 11 5.85 10.66 6.12
C VAL A 11 7.13 10.09 5.50
N ALA A 12 7.01 9.03 4.72
CA ALA A 12 8.13 8.46 3.97
C ALA A 12 8.63 9.41 2.87
N THR A 13 7.73 10.13 2.19
CA THR A 13 8.10 11.17 1.20
C THR A 13 9.02 12.20 1.82
N LEU A 14 8.70 12.68 3.01
CA LEU A 14 9.52 13.67 3.71
C LEU A 14 10.89 13.09 4.11
N ARG A 15 10.93 11.85 4.61
CA ARG A 15 12.18 11.14 4.90
C ARG A 15 13.07 11.04 3.66
N GLN A 16 12.50 10.64 2.52
CA GLN A 16 13.26 10.50 1.27
C GLN A 16 13.77 11.86 0.76
N ALA A 17 12.97 12.91 0.86
CA ALA A 17 13.38 14.26 0.48
C ALA A 17 14.55 14.79 1.34
N ARG A 18 14.60 14.40 2.62
CA ARG A 18 15.68 14.77 3.54
C ARG A 18 16.95 13.92 3.36
N GLY A 19 16.84 12.77 2.71
CA GLY A 19 17.96 11.85 2.48
C GLY A 19 18.49 11.17 3.76
N GLY A 20 17.65 11.06 4.79
CA GLY A 20 17.99 10.45 6.08
C GLY A 20 17.03 9.34 6.47
N ASN A 21 17.00 9.04 7.77
CA ASN A 21 16.12 8.01 8.34
C ASN A 21 14.83 8.58 8.95
N ASP A 22 14.77 9.90 9.12
CA ASP A 22 13.66 10.59 9.77
C ASP A 22 12.94 11.56 8.82
N PRO A 23 11.61 11.73 8.99
CA PRO A 23 10.73 11.00 9.93
C PRO A 23 10.50 9.54 9.51
N ASP A 24 10.49 8.62 10.48
CA ASP A 24 10.25 7.19 10.21
C ASP A 24 8.73 6.92 10.14
N PRO A 25 8.22 6.33 9.03
CA PRO A 25 6.81 5.96 8.91
C PRO A 25 6.31 5.01 10.01
N LEU A 26 7.22 4.20 10.59
CA LEU A 26 6.87 3.31 11.69
C LEU A 26 6.40 4.05 12.93
N ALA A 27 7.06 5.16 13.26
CA ALA A 27 6.64 6.01 14.38
C ALA A 27 5.25 6.63 14.11
N ALA A 28 5.01 7.09 12.90
CA ALA A 28 3.71 7.61 12.49
C ALA A 28 2.61 6.52 12.56
N ALA A 29 2.92 5.29 12.17
CA ALA A 29 2.00 4.15 12.26
C ALA A 29 1.55 3.90 13.70
N ILE A 30 2.48 3.83 14.64
CA ILE A 30 2.18 3.63 16.06
C ILE A 30 1.30 4.77 16.60
N LEU A 31 1.65 6.03 16.30
CA LEU A 31 0.86 7.18 16.73
C LEU A 31 -0.56 7.15 16.15
N THR A 32 -0.70 6.74 14.90
CA THR A 32 -1.98 6.61 14.21
C THR A 32 -2.88 5.56 14.89
N GLU A 33 -2.32 4.40 15.23
CA GLU A 33 -3.06 3.37 15.98
C GLU A 33 -3.46 3.85 17.38
N LEU A 34 -2.55 4.51 18.09
CA LEU A 34 -2.85 5.08 19.41
C LEU A 34 -3.94 6.16 19.36
N ALA A 35 -4.04 6.88 18.25
CA ALA A 35 -5.09 7.86 18.00
C ALA A 35 -6.45 7.24 17.65
N GLY A 36 -6.52 5.91 17.45
CA GLY A 36 -7.75 5.17 17.23
C GLY A 36 -8.10 4.87 15.76
N ALA A 37 -7.13 4.88 14.87
CA ALA A 37 -7.35 4.43 13.49
C ALA A 37 -7.70 2.93 13.45
N ASP A 38 -8.60 2.55 12.53
CA ASP A 38 -9.00 1.15 12.31
C ASP A 38 -8.02 0.38 11.42
N GLY A 39 -7.16 1.10 10.70
CA GLY A 39 -6.15 0.52 9.82
C GLY A 39 -5.19 1.56 9.27
N LEU A 40 -4.12 1.08 8.70
CA LEU A 40 -3.11 1.85 7.99
C LEU A 40 -3.14 1.54 6.51
N VAL A 41 -2.89 2.55 5.70
CA VAL A 41 -2.79 2.45 4.25
C VAL A 41 -1.38 2.88 3.84
N VAL A 42 -0.71 2.07 3.06
CA VAL A 42 0.60 2.39 2.49
C VAL A 42 0.67 1.96 1.03
N HIS A 43 1.27 2.79 0.21
CA HIS A 43 1.48 2.50 -1.19
C HIS A 43 2.96 2.14 -1.43
N LEU A 44 3.23 0.87 -1.71
CA LEU A 44 4.54 0.45 -2.18
C LEU A 44 4.59 0.59 -3.71
N ARG A 45 5.10 1.71 -4.19
CA ARG A 45 5.26 1.95 -5.62
C ARG A 45 6.41 1.12 -6.20
N GLU A 46 6.31 0.76 -7.49
CA GLU A 46 7.40 0.07 -8.19
C GLU A 46 8.71 0.87 -8.15
N ASP A 47 8.63 2.21 -8.23
CA ASP A 47 9.80 3.10 -8.23
C ASP A 47 10.33 3.43 -6.83
N ARG A 48 9.68 2.94 -5.76
CA ARG A 48 10.12 3.13 -4.35
C ARG A 48 10.39 4.59 -3.99
N ARG A 49 9.60 5.56 -4.53
CA ARG A 49 9.83 6.98 -4.28
C ARG A 49 9.56 7.43 -2.83
N HIS A 50 8.81 6.65 -2.06
CA HIS A 50 8.51 6.97 -0.65
C HIS A 50 8.60 5.73 0.25
N ILE A 51 7.54 4.93 0.40
CA ILE A 51 7.57 3.67 1.16
C ILE A 51 8.59 2.72 0.55
N GLN A 52 9.41 2.12 1.40
CA GLN A 52 10.44 1.15 1.04
C GLN A 52 10.02 -0.27 1.47
N ASP A 53 10.65 -1.29 0.89
CA ASP A 53 10.38 -2.68 1.27
C ASP A 53 10.59 -2.93 2.77
N ARG A 54 11.61 -2.31 3.36
CA ARG A 54 11.86 -2.31 4.82
C ARG A 54 10.66 -1.81 5.60
N ASP A 55 10.07 -0.69 5.16
CA ASP A 55 8.94 -0.08 5.86
C ASP A 55 7.75 -1.03 5.88
N LEU A 56 7.42 -1.60 4.72
CA LEU A 56 6.28 -2.51 4.58
C LEU A 56 6.44 -3.75 5.46
N GLN A 57 7.62 -4.36 5.47
CA GLN A 57 7.91 -5.54 6.29
C GLN A 57 7.76 -5.24 7.78
N LEU A 58 8.37 -4.16 8.26
CA LEU A 58 8.31 -3.78 9.67
C LEU A 58 6.91 -3.31 10.08
N LEU A 59 6.19 -2.59 9.22
CA LEU A 59 4.80 -2.24 9.48
C LEU A 59 3.96 -3.50 9.71
N ARG A 60 4.10 -4.53 8.87
CA ARG A 60 3.36 -5.77 9.06
C ARG A 60 3.63 -6.45 10.41
N GLU A 61 4.86 -6.33 10.91
CA GLU A 61 5.25 -6.94 12.19
C GLU A 61 4.73 -6.16 13.40
N ILE A 62 4.70 -4.82 13.35
CA ILE A 62 4.43 -3.98 14.51
C ILE A 62 2.98 -3.56 14.67
N ILE A 63 2.25 -3.35 13.57
CA ILE A 63 0.86 -2.88 13.63
C ILE A 63 -0.08 -3.98 14.11
N ARG A 64 -1.09 -3.58 14.86
CA ARG A 64 -2.12 -4.47 15.42
C ARG A 64 -3.47 -4.30 14.73
N THR A 65 -3.65 -3.20 14.05
CA THR A 65 -4.82 -2.90 13.21
C THR A 65 -4.66 -3.51 11.83
N LYS A 66 -5.47 -3.12 10.89
CA LYS A 66 -5.42 -3.65 9.52
C LYS A 66 -4.38 -2.91 8.67
N LEU A 67 -3.69 -3.64 7.80
CA LEU A 67 -2.80 -3.11 6.78
C LEU A 67 -3.47 -3.23 5.41
N ASP A 68 -3.71 -2.09 4.76
CA ASP A 68 -4.09 -2.01 3.35
C ASP A 68 -2.84 -1.63 2.54
N LEU A 69 -2.46 -2.51 1.63
CA LEU A 69 -1.34 -2.28 0.72
C LEU A 69 -1.87 -1.80 -0.63
N GLU A 70 -1.62 -0.54 -0.96
CA GLU A 70 -1.82 -0.03 -2.32
C GLU A 70 -0.64 -0.46 -3.21
N MET A 71 -0.95 -0.97 -4.40
CA MET A 71 0.06 -1.44 -5.35
C MET A 71 -0.44 -1.42 -6.79
N ALA A 72 0.49 -1.39 -7.74
CA ALA A 72 0.18 -1.64 -9.15
C ALA A 72 -0.28 -3.09 -9.38
N ALA A 73 -1.08 -3.30 -10.43
CA ALA A 73 -1.50 -4.64 -10.87
C ALA A 73 -0.35 -5.37 -11.62
N ASP A 74 0.71 -5.69 -10.88
CA ASP A 74 1.95 -6.28 -11.39
C ASP A 74 2.33 -7.56 -10.65
N ASP A 75 2.99 -8.51 -11.34
CA ASP A 75 3.35 -9.82 -10.77
C ASP A 75 4.40 -9.72 -9.67
N ALA A 76 5.35 -8.80 -9.80
CA ALA A 76 6.38 -8.60 -8.78
C ALA A 76 5.76 -8.04 -7.49
N MET A 77 4.84 -7.08 -7.64
CA MET A 77 4.11 -6.51 -6.49
C MET A 77 3.19 -7.54 -5.85
N ALA A 78 2.49 -8.37 -6.65
CA ALA A 78 1.66 -9.44 -6.12
C ALA A 78 2.47 -10.47 -5.31
N LYS A 79 3.69 -10.82 -5.73
CA LYS A 79 4.59 -11.69 -4.96
C LYS A 79 4.98 -11.07 -3.62
N ILE A 80 5.25 -9.77 -3.58
CA ILE A 80 5.53 -9.04 -2.33
C ILE A 80 4.31 -9.10 -1.42
N ALA A 81 3.11 -8.80 -1.93
CA ALA A 81 1.88 -8.87 -1.16
C ALA A 81 1.63 -10.28 -0.57
N LEU A 82 1.84 -11.33 -1.37
CA LEU A 82 1.71 -12.72 -0.90
C LEU A 82 2.71 -13.09 0.21
N THR A 83 3.87 -12.45 0.23
CA THR A 83 4.89 -12.65 1.29
C THR A 83 4.53 -11.88 2.55
N VAL A 84 4.15 -10.60 2.41
CA VAL A 84 3.83 -9.69 3.53
C VAL A 84 2.47 -10.04 4.16
N LYS A 85 1.52 -10.52 3.34
CA LYS A 85 0.14 -10.85 3.75
C LYS A 85 -0.58 -9.67 4.42
N PRO A 86 -0.79 -8.57 3.71
CA PRO A 86 -1.63 -7.48 4.21
C PRO A 86 -3.07 -7.96 4.40
N ASP A 87 -3.84 -7.23 5.17
CA ASP A 87 -5.28 -7.53 5.40
C ASP A 87 -6.15 -7.18 4.19
N LEU A 88 -5.66 -6.29 3.33
CA LEU A 88 -6.29 -5.86 2.09
C LEU A 88 -5.20 -5.44 1.10
N VAL A 89 -5.43 -5.66 -0.17
CA VAL A 89 -4.69 -5.01 -1.27
C VAL A 89 -5.65 -4.11 -2.03
N THR A 90 -5.23 -2.86 -2.25
CA THR A 90 -5.94 -1.93 -3.14
C THR A 90 -5.12 -1.73 -4.41
N LEU A 91 -5.66 -2.16 -5.55
CA LEU A 91 -5.00 -1.97 -6.85
C LEU A 91 -5.20 -0.53 -7.32
N VAL A 92 -4.09 0.16 -7.58
CA VAL A 92 -4.07 1.57 -7.99
C VAL A 92 -3.29 1.75 -9.31
N PRO A 93 -3.58 2.79 -10.11
CA PRO A 93 -2.76 3.11 -11.26
C PRO A 93 -1.43 3.71 -10.80
N GLU A 94 -0.33 3.36 -11.49
CA GLU A 94 0.97 3.98 -11.27
C GLU A 94 1.47 4.61 -12.56
N LYS A 95 1.54 5.93 -12.58
CA LYS A 95 2.17 6.70 -13.64
C LYS A 95 3.39 7.42 -13.07
N ARG A 96 4.54 7.24 -13.70
CA ARG A 96 5.81 7.81 -13.22
C ARG A 96 5.79 9.34 -13.13
N GLN A 97 5.01 9.98 -13.98
CA GLN A 97 4.91 11.44 -14.07
C GLN A 97 3.96 12.06 -13.04
N GLU A 98 3.06 11.29 -12.44
CA GLU A 98 2.14 11.77 -11.41
C GLU A 98 2.87 11.83 -10.05
N LEU A 99 2.65 12.91 -9.30
CA LEU A 99 3.17 13.06 -7.94
C LEU A 99 2.38 12.17 -6.96
N THR A 100 1.07 12.11 -7.16
CA THR A 100 0.14 11.26 -6.41
C THR A 100 -0.78 10.53 -7.39
N THR A 101 -1.60 9.60 -6.90
CA THR A 101 -2.64 8.95 -7.72
C THR A 101 -3.75 9.95 -7.99
N GLU A 102 -3.90 10.36 -9.25
CA GLU A 102 -4.83 11.43 -9.65
C GLU A 102 -6.13 10.89 -10.29
N GLY A 103 -6.11 9.67 -10.83
CA GLY A 103 -7.26 9.04 -11.47
C GLY A 103 -7.40 7.58 -11.10
N GLY A 104 -8.57 7.00 -11.39
CA GLY A 104 -8.84 5.60 -11.14
C GLY A 104 -8.09 4.66 -12.09
N LEU A 105 -8.00 3.40 -11.70
CA LEU A 105 -7.46 2.33 -12.51
C LEU A 105 -8.38 2.04 -13.69
N ASP A 106 -7.84 1.99 -14.91
CA ASP A 106 -8.57 1.56 -16.11
C ASP A 106 -8.84 0.05 -16.07
N VAL A 107 -9.89 -0.32 -15.34
CA VAL A 107 -10.29 -1.72 -15.17
C VAL A 107 -10.78 -2.32 -16.48
N ALA A 108 -11.49 -1.54 -17.30
CA ALA A 108 -12.06 -2.03 -18.55
C ALA A 108 -10.96 -2.34 -19.58
N GLY A 109 -9.99 -1.43 -19.71
CA GLY A 109 -8.85 -1.61 -20.65
C GLY A 109 -7.83 -2.63 -20.19
N GLN A 110 -7.77 -2.94 -18.89
CA GLN A 110 -6.79 -3.87 -18.31
C GLN A 110 -7.44 -5.11 -17.67
N ARG A 111 -8.64 -5.45 -18.11
CA ARG A 111 -9.50 -6.47 -17.49
C ARG A 111 -8.77 -7.78 -17.21
N ASP A 112 -8.14 -8.37 -18.23
CA ASP A 112 -7.51 -9.69 -18.12
C ASP A 112 -6.35 -9.67 -17.12
N ARG A 113 -5.55 -8.60 -17.16
CA ARG A 113 -4.43 -8.42 -16.24
C ARG A 113 -4.90 -8.27 -14.80
N ILE A 114 -5.87 -7.40 -14.57
CA ILE A 114 -6.42 -7.17 -13.23
C ILE A 114 -7.06 -8.45 -12.69
N GLN A 115 -7.81 -9.19 -13.52
CA GLN A 115 -8.42 -10.45 -13.14
C GLN A 115 -7.36 -11.49 -12.73
N GLN A 116 -6.25 -11.59 -13.45
CA GLN A 116 -5.14 -12.50 -13.11
C GLN A 116 -4.54 -12.16 -11.75
N ILE A 117 -4.26 -10.87 -11.49
CA ILE A 117 -3.69 -10.42 -10.22
C ILE A 117 -4.67 -10.66 -9.06
N ILE A 118 -5.95 -10.35 -9.26
CA ILE A 118 -6.99 -10.61 -8.24
C ILE A 118 -7.06 -12.11 -7.92
N ALA A 119 -7.07 -12.99 -8.94
CA ALA A 119 -7.11 -14.44 -8.74
C ALA A 119 -5.88 -14.94 -7.96
N LEU A 120 -4.70 -14.40 -8.26
CA LEU A 120 -3.46 -14.74 -7.57
C LEU A 120 -3.51 -14.33 -6.08
N LEU A 121 -3.95 -13.11 -5.78
CA LEU A 121 -4.06 -12.59 -4.41
C LEU A 121 -5.15 -13.33 -3.62
N HIS A 122 -6.32 -13.58 -4.22
CA HIS A 122 -7.39 -14.38 -3.61
C HIS A 122 -6.91 -15.80 -3.31
N GLY A 123 -6.12 -16.42 -4.20
CA GLY A 123 -5.50 -17.72 -3.95
C GLY A 123 -4.59 -17.74 -2.73
N GLY A 124 -3.98 -16.60 -2.39
CA GLY A 124 -3.21 -16.38 -1.16
C GLY A 124 -4.04 -15.94 0.05
N GLY A 125 -5.37 -15.86 -0.09
CA GLY A 125 -6.27 -15.44 0.98
C GLY A 125 -6.33 -13.94 1.24
N ILE A 126 -5.87 -13.11 0.30
CA ILE A 126 -5.82 -11.66 0.43
C ILE A 126 -7.03 -11.04 -0.30
N PRO A 127 -7.92 -10.32 0.40
CA PRO A 127 -8.98 -9.54 -0.24
C PRO A 127 -8.41 -8.43 -1.12
N VAL A 128 -9.14 -8.09 -2.20
CA VAL A 128 -8.70 -7.05 -3.13
C VAL A 128 -9.77 -5.99 -3.30
N SER A 129 -9.36 -4.74 -3.22
CA SER A 129 -10.08 -3.54 -3.61
C SER A 129 -9.47 -2.97 -4.89
N VAL A 130 -10.23 -2.16 -5.61
CA VAL A 130 -9.78 -1.48 -6.82
C VAL A 130 -10.10 0.01 -6.70
N PHE A 131 -9.11 0.85 -6.89
CA PHE A 131 -9.28 2.30 -6.91
C PHE A 131 -9.79 2.74 -8.29
N VAL A 132 -11.06 3.14 -8.36
CA VAL A 132 -11.75 3.55 -9.60
C VAL A 132 -12.34 4.94 -9.49
#